data_f016970a27a38f55e37c76ac6397805e
#
_entry.id   f016970a27a38f55e37c76ac6397805e
#
_cell.length_a   1.000
_cell.length_b   1.000
_cell.length_c   1.000
_cell.angle_alpha   90.00
_cell.angle_beta   90.00
_cell.angle_gamma   90.00
#
_symmetry.space_group_name_H-M   'P 1'
#
loop_
_entity.id
_entity.type
_entity.pdbx_description
1 polymer ?
#
loop_
_entity_poly.entity_id
_entity_poly.type
_entity_poly.pdbx_seq_one_letter_code
_entity_poly.pdbx_strand_id
1 'polypeptide(L)'
;ITHYLTKMTEIAIKSGGTVDKYIGDAIMIFFGDPESRGIRDDALACVTMAFKMKKALNGLRKHWKKLGLAEPLDVRMGIHTDMCTVGNFGSVDRLDYTVIGNGVNLASRLESMADSNEILISENTFNLVKEGIDCNYFDEIIAKGKSHSIKTFQVAGIKSKQHSSKKIQASKNGFNLMIDKNKINDIDEIISLLEDGIEKL
;
A
#
# COMPACT_ATOMS: atom_id res chain seq x y z
N ILE A 1 -13.89 -12.02 11.19
CA ILE A 1 -12.45 -12.16 10.80
C ILE A 1 -12.32 -12.59 9.33
N THR A 2 -13.01 -13.66 8.87
CA THR A 2 -12.88 -14.17 7.49
C THR A 2 -13.08 -13.10 6.41
N HIS A 3 -14.12 -12.26 6.54
CA HIS A 3 -14.37 -11.17 5.60
C HIS A 3 -13.21 -10.17 5.52
N TYR A 4 -12.61 -9.84 6.67
CA TYR A 4 -11.42 -9.00 6.76
C TYR A 4 -10.22 -9.66 6.06
N LEU A 5 -9.86 -10.88 6.45
CA LEU A 5 -8.72 -11.61 5.89
C LEU A 5 -8.86 -11.79 4.36
N THR A 6 -10.06 -12.16 3.88
CA THR A 6 -10.34 -12.27 2.44
C THR A 6 -10.08 -10.96 1.73
N LYS A 7 -10.61 -9.85 2.26
CA LYS A 7 -10.45 -8.54 1.62
C LYS A 7 -8.99 -8.06 1.60
N MET A 8 -8.25 -8.25 2.68
CA MET A 8 -6.83 -7.88 2.75
C MET A 8 -5.99 -8.75 1.82
N THR A 9 -6.24 -10.06 1.78
CA THR A 9 -5.58 -11.00 0.85
C THR A 9 -5.80 -10.64 -0.62
N GLU A 10 -7.03 -10.30 -1.01
CA GLU A 10 -7.32 -9.82 -2.37
C GLU A 10 -6.49 -8.58 -2.74
N ILE A 11 -6.36 -7.62 -1.81
CA ILE A 11 -5.58 -6.40 -2.03
C ILE A 11 -4.10 -6.73 -2.14
N ALA A 12 -3.58 -7.64 -1.30
CA ALA A 12 -2.19 -8.08 -1.32
C ALA A 12 -1.83 -8.68 -2.70
N ILE A 13 -2.58 -9.69 -3.13
CA ILE A 13 -2.36 -10.39 -4.39
C ILE A 13 -2.45 -9.43 -5.59
N LYS A 14 -3.51 -8.59 -5.64
CA LYS A 14 -3.68 -7.59 -6.71
C LYS A 14 -2.58 -6.54 -6.76
N SER A 15 -1.88 -6.34 -5.66
CA SER A 15 -0.75 -5.41 -5.57
C SER A 15 0.60 -6.06 -5.92
N GLY A 16 0.64 -7.38 -6.09
CA GLY A 16 1.84 -8.17 -6.37
C GLY A 16 2.58 -8.59 -5.11
N GLY A 17 1.91 -8.59 -3.97
CA GLY A 17 2.44 -9.14 -2.72
C GLY A 17 2.19 -10.64 -2.60
N THR A 18 3.12 -11.35 -2.01
CA THR A 18 3.00 -12.75 -1.63
C THR A 18 2.54 -12.84 -0.18
N VAL A 19 1.40 -13.51 0.04
CA VAL A 19 0.91 -13.77 1.40
C VAL A 19 1.70 -14.94 1.96
N ASP A 20 2.49 -14.68 3.00
CA ASP A 20 3.27 -15.72 3.67
C ASP A 20 2.37 -16.58 4.57
N LYS A 21 1.81 -15.95 5.58
CA LYS A 21 0.95 -16.66 6.57
C LYS A 21 0.02 -15.70 7.29
N TYR A 22 -0.98 -16.32 7.93
CA TYR A 22 -1.80 -15.65 8.94
C TYR A 22 -1.27 -15.99 10.34
N ILE A 23 -1.17 -14.99 11.20
CA ILE A 23 -0.72 -15.12 12.59
C ILE A 23 -1.86 -14.59 13.45
N GLY A 24 -2.81 -15.46 13.81
CA GLY A 24 -4.07 -15.04 14.39
C GLY A 24 -4.89 -14.20 13.40
N ASP A 25 -5.09 -12.94 13.70
CA ASP A 25 -5.74 -11.94 12.84
C ASP A 25 -4.76 -11.11 12.00
N ALA A 26 -3.46 -11.25 12.25
CA ALA A 26 -2.42 -10.58 11.46
C ALA A 26 -2.11 -11.33 10.16
N ILE A 27 -1.66 -10.59 9.16
CA ILE A 27 -1.26 -11.11 7.84
C ILE A 27 0.19 -10.70 7.59
N MET A 28 1.04 -11.68 7.36
CA MET A 28 2.40 -11.46 6.91
C MET A 28 2.47 -11.50 5.39
N ILE A 29 3.01 -10.46 4.78
CA ILE A 29 3.10 -10.29 3.34
C ILE A 29 4.50 -9.82 2.98
N PHE A 30 5.06 -10.34 1.90
CA PHE A 30 6.33 -9.86 1.37
C PHE A 30 6.24 -9.56 -0.13
N PHE A 31 7.21 -8.81 -0.65
CA PHE A 31 7.37 -8.44 -2.05
C PHE A 31 8.77 -8.80 -2.51
N GLY A 32 8.94 -9.01 -3.82
CA GLY A 32 10.24 -9.33 -4.42
C GLY A 32 10.46 -10.80 -4.72
N ASP A 33 9.49 -11.66 -4.39
CA ASP A 33 9.50 -13.09 -4.70
C ASP A 33 8.04 -13.61 -4.78
N PRO A 34 7.68 -14.49 -5.75
CA PRO A 34 8.52 -15.06 -6.81
C PRO A 34 8.86 -14.06 -7.94
N GLU A 35 8.16 -12.95 -8.03
CA GLU A 35 8.39 -11.91 -9.03
C GLU A 35 8.81 -10.59 -8.36
N SER A 36 9.81 -9.94 -8.92
CA SER A 36 10.28 -8.62 -8.48
C SER A 36 10.22 -7.61 -9.63
N ARG A 37 9.77 -6.41 -9.31
CA ARG A 37 9.83 -5.23 -10.19
C ARG A 37 11.06 -4.37 -9.91
N GLY A 38 11.94 -4.85 -9.02
CA GLY A 38 13.06 -4.12 -8.45
C GLY A 38 12.72 -3.49 -7.09
N ILE A 39 13.74 -3.35 -6.25
CA ILE A 39 13.60 -2.98 -4.83
C ILE A 39 12.74 -1.72 -4.60
N ARG A 40 12.89 -0.72 -5.48
CA ARG A 40 12.16 0.55 -5.36
C ARG A 40 10.67 0.39 -5.66
N ASP A 41 10.36 -0.30 -6.76
CA ASP A 41 8.98 -0.47 -7.22
C ASP A 41 8.24 -1.47 -6.33
N ASP A 42 8.91 -2.49 -5.80
CA ASP A 42 8.35 -3.42 -4.83
C ASP A 42 8.06 -2.72 -3.49
N ALA A 43 8.98 -1.88 -2.99
CA ALA A 43 8.75 -1.08 -1.79
C ALA A 43 7.58 -0.10 -1.97
N LEU A 44 7.50 0.58 -3.13
CA LEU A 44 6.40 1.49 -3.44
C LEU A 44 5.07 0.75 -3.56
N ALA A 45 5.06 -0.43 -4.18
CA ALA A 45 3.87 -1.28 -4.28
C ALA A 45 3.41 -1.77 -2.91
N CYS A 46 4.33 -2.17 -2.03
CA CYS A 46 4.05 -2.59 -0.66
C CYS A 46 3.38 -1.46 0.15
N VAL A 47 3.96 -0.26 0.18
CA VAL A 47 3.39 0.89 0.91
C VAL A 47 2.04 1.30 0.31
N THR A 48 1.92 1.29 -1.02
CA THR A 48 0.65 1.58 -1.70
C THR A 48 -0.42 0.54 -1.38
N MET A 49 -0.05 -0.73 -1.29
CA MET A 49 -0.94 -1.82 -0.86
C MET A 49 -1.46 -1.56 0.55
N ALA A 50 -0.57 -1.27 1.50
CA ALA A 50 -0.95 -0.98 2.88
C ALA A 50 -1.92 0.20 2.98
N PHE A 51 -1.70 1.25 2.21
CA PHE A 51 -2.61 2.40 2.12
C PHE A 51 -3.99 2.01 1.54
N LYS A 52 -4.03 1.15 0.52
CA LYS A 52 -5.30 0.59 -0.01
C LYS A 52 -6.02 -0.27 1.03
N MET A 53 -5.29 -1.06 1.83
CA MET A 53 -5.86 -1.86 2.91
C MET A 53 -6.48 -0.97 3.98
N LYS A 54 -5.77 0.08 4.44
CA LYS A 54 -6.29 1.09 5.38
C LYS A 54 -7.59 1.72 4.85
N LYS A 55 -7.63 2.09 3.57
CA LYS A 55 -8.83 2.64 2.93
C LYS A 55 -9.99 1.63 2.86
N ALA A 56 -9.70 0.38 2.49
CA ALA A 56 -10.71 -0.69 2.41
C ALA A 56 -11.31 -1.02 3.78
N LEU A 57 -10.51 -0.98 4.84
CA LEU A 57 -10.96 -1.20 6.22
C LEU A 57 -12.05 -0.20 6.64
N ASN A 58 -11.94 1.06 6.22
CA ASN A 58 -12.98 2.07 6.47
C ASN A 58 -14.33 1.69 5.83
N GLY A 59 -14.29 1.07 4.65
CA GLY A 59 -15.48 0.54 3.99
C GLY A 59 -16.07 -0.66 4.74
N LEU A 60 -15.22 -1.58 5.18
CA LEU A 60 -15.63 -2.75 5.97
C LEU A 60 -16.28 -2.36 7.30
N ARG A 61 -15.71 -1.37 8.01
CA ARG A 61 -16.27 -0.84 9.28
C ARG A 61 -17.69 -0.30 9.09
N LYS A 62 -17.94 0.45 8.00
CA LYS A 62 -19.27 0.94 7.68
C LYS A 62 -20.27 -0.19 7.45
N HIS A 63 -19.82 -1.25 6.77
CA HIS A 63 -20.62 -2.45 6.53
C HIS A 63 -20.93 -3.20 7.83
N TRP A 64 -19.91 -3.46 8.66
CA TRP A 64 -20.06 -4.14 9.94
C TRP A 64 -20.96 -3.39 10.92
N LYS A 65 -20.85 -2.06 10.96
CA LYS A 65 -21.76 -1.22 11.77
C LYS A 65 -23.24 -1.41 11.36
N LYS A 66 -23.52 -1.55 10.05
CA LYS A 66 -24.86 -1.85 9.56
C LYS A 66 -25.37 -3.24 9.98
N LEU A 67 -24.45 -4.17 10.21
CA LEU A 67 -24.75 -5.53 10.71
C LEU A 67 -24.83 -5.61 12.25
N GLY A 68 -24.76 -4.49 12.97
CA GLY A 68 -24.85 -4.42 14.42
C GLY A 68 -23.56 -4.76 15.17
N LEU A 69 -22.41 -4.87 14.46
CA LEU A 69 -21.10 -5.04 15.12
C LEU A 69 -20.64 -3.69 15.66
N ALA A 70 -20.61 -3.56 16.99
CA ALA A 70 -20.39 -2.29 17.67
C ALA A 70 -18.90 -1.87 17.70
N GLU A 71 -17.98 -2.84 17.80
CA GLU A 71 -16.56 -2.54 17.91
C GLU A 71 -15.85 -2.56 16.55
N PRO A 72 -15.20 -1.45 16.17
CA PRO A 72 -14.41 -1.41 14.95
C PRO A 72 -13.14 -2.25 15.11
N LEU A 73 -12.80 -3.02 14.09
CA LEU A 73 -11.48 -3.65 14.00
C LEU A 73 -10.44 -2.58 13.66
N ASP A 74 -9.43 -2.43 14.50
CA ASP A 74 -8.28 -1.56 14.28
C ASP A 74 -7.08 -2.37 13.80
N VAL A 75 -6.36 -1.83 12.83
CA VAL A 75 -5.22 -2.51 12.21
C VAL A 75 -4.00 -1.61 12.21
N ARG A 76 -2.88 -2.15 12.69
CA ARG A 76 -1.56 -1.52 12.60
C ARG A 76 -0.76 -2.20 11.50
N MET A 77 0.12 -1.47 10.85
CA MET A 77 0.94 -2.01 9.77
C MET A 77 2.39 -1.54 9.92
N GLY A 78 3.32 -2.49 9.91
CA GLY A 78 4.76 -2.23 9.91
C GLY A 78 5.40 -2.71 8.61
N ILE A 79 6.21 -1.86 7.96
CA ILE A 79 6.87 -2.18 6.69
C ILE A 79 8.36 -1.90 6.79
N HIS A 80 9.15 -2.89 6.43
CA HIS A 80 10.60 -2.77 6.34
C HIS A 80 11.12 -3.36 5.05
N THR A 81 12.19 -2.78 4.51
CA THR A 81 12.90 -3.29 3.33
C THR A 81 14.31 -3.66 3.73
N ASP A 82 14.65 -4.95 3.58
CA ASP A 82 15.98 -5.50 3.90
C ASP A 82 16.25 -6.75 3.05
N MET A 83 17.47 -7.22 3.09
CA MET A 83 17.83 -8.54 2.53
C MET A 83 17.28 -9.64 3.42
N CYS A 84 16.44 -10.49 2.83
CA CYS A 84 15.84 -11.64 3.49
C CYS A 84 16.02 -12.88 2.62
N THR A 85 15.96 -14.06 3.22
CA THR A 85 16.01 -15.33 2.51
C THR A 85 14.57 -15.86 2.36
N VAL A 86 14.17 -16.15 1.12
CA VAL A 86 12.88 -16.75 0.80
C VAL A 86 13.09 -18.19 0.33
N GLY A 87 12.26 -19.11 0.78
CA GLY A 87 12.35 -20.52 0.40
C GLY A 87 11.49 -21.43 1.27
N ASN A 88 11.68 -22.72 1.08
CA ASN A 88 11.00 -23.75 1.89
C ASN A 88 11.82 -24.01 3.16
N PHE A 89 11.24 -23.67 4.31
CA PHE A 89 11.86 -23.87 5.61
C PHE A 89 10.96 -24.73 6.51
N GLY A 90 11.59 -25.57 7.31
CA GLY A 90 10.87 -26.43 8.24
C GLY A 90 11.59 -27.73 8.52
N SER A 91 10.84 -28.75 8.92
CA SER A 91 11.32 -30.13 9.09
C SER A 91 11.09 -30.95 7.83
N VAL A 92 11.63 -32.19 7.82
CA VAL A 92 11.43 -33.13 6.71
C VAL A 92 9.93 -33.40 6.47
N ASP A 93 9.13 -33.40 7.53
CA ASP A 93 7.71 -33.72 7.47
C ASP A 93 6.81 -32.49 7.25
N ARG A 94 7.37 -31.29 7.39
CA ARG A 94 6.60 -30.04 7.24
C ARG A 94 7.50 -28.90 6.76
N LEU A 95 7.28 -28.49 5.54
CA LEU A 95 7.96 -27.35 4.90
C LEU A 95 6.94 -26.24 4.61
N ASP A 96 7.26 -25.03 5.02
CA ASP A 96 6.51 -23.84 4.69
C ASP A 96 7.36 -22.95 3.78
N TYR A 97 6.79 -22.51 2.66
CA TYR A 97 7.42 -21.46 1.84
C TYR A 97 7.25 -20.13 2.55
N THR A 98 8.35 -19.56 3.01
CA THR A 98 8.34 -18.38 3.87
C THR A 98 9.59 -17.54 3.73
N VAL A 99 9.56 -16.32 4.28
CA VAL A 99 10.69 -15.41 4.35
C VAL A 99 11.30 -15.42 5.75
N ILE A 100 12.64 -15.51 5.81
CA ILE A 100 13.42 -15.48 7.05
C ILE A 100 14.46 -14.37 6.97
N GLY A 101 14.64 -13.64 8.05
CA GLY A 101 15.65 -12.61 8.17
C GLY A 101 15.38 -11.63 9.31
N ASN A 102 16.38 -10.83 9.65
CA ASN A 102 16.26 -9.77 10.66
C ASN A 102 15.24 -8.71 10.23
N GLY A 103 15.03 -8.52 8.92
CA GLY A 103 14.05 -7.60 8.37
C GLY A 103 12.62 -7.96 8.79
N VAL A 104 12.28 -9.25 8.89
CA VAL A 104 10.96 -9.72 9.36
C VAL A 104 10.71 -9.25 10.79
N ASN A 105 11.71 -9.43 11.68
CA ASN A 105 11.60 -9.01 13.07
C ASN A 105 11.45 -7.49 13.20
N LEU A 106 12.13 -6.73 12.33
CA LEU A 106 12.01 -5.28 12.34
C LEU A 106 10.65 -4.81 11.83
N ALA A 107 10.09 -5.45 10.80
CA ALA A 107 8.74 -5.18 10.32
C ALA A 107 7.68 -5.42 11.43
N SER A 108 7.80 -6.53 12.16
CA SER A 108 6.93 -6.83 13.30
C SER A 108 7.04 -5.79 14.42
N ARG A 109 8.26 -5.28 14.71
CA ARG A 109 8.44 -4.20 15.69
C ARG A 109 7.82 -2.89 15.25
N LEU A 110 7.95 -2.54 13.98
CA LEU A 110 7.29 -1.36 13.41
C LEU A 110 5.77 -1.47 13.53
N GLU A 111 5.21 -2.66 13.24
CA GLU A 111 3.78 -2.92 13.44
C GLU A 111 3.37 -2.67 14.90
N SER A 112 4.12 -3.23 15.84
CA SER A 112 3.81 -3.11 17.28
C SER A 112 3.92 -1.68 17.80
N MET A 113 4.76 -0.84 17.19
CA MET A 113 4.96 0.57 17.55
C MET A 113 3.99 1.51 16.86
N ALA A 114 3.39 1.09 15.76
CA ALA A 114 2.45 1.91 15.01
C ALA A 114 1.21 2.23 15.85
N ASP A 115 0.72 3.46 15.72
CA ASP A 115 -0.57 3.84 16.27
C ASP A 115 -1.71 3.08 15.58
N SER A 116 -2.84 2.98 16.28
CA SER A 116 -4.04 2.32 15.77
C SER A 116 -4.44 2.90 14.41
N ASN A 117 -4.61 2.04 13.42
CA ASN A 117 -4.93 2.38 12.03
C ASN A 117 -3.84 3.14 11.26
N GLU A 118 -2.60 3.09 11.73
CA GLU A 118 -1.49 3.75 11.07
C GLU A 118 -0.53 2.75 10.40
N ILE A 119 0.27 3.27 9.48
CA ILE A 119 1.29 2.55 8.73
C ILE A 119 2.63 3.14 9.11
N LEU A 120 3.49 2.34 9.73
CA LEU A 120 4.84 2.74 10.11
C LEU A 120 5.87 2.06 9.21
N ILE A 121 6.80 2.83 8.69
CA ILE A 121 7.87 2.33 7.82
C ILE A 121 9.25 2.68 8.36
N SER A 122 10.24 1.85 8.06
CA SER A 122 11.63 2.14 8.40
C SER A 122 12.26 3.18 7.48
N GLU A 123 13.39 3.76 7.89
CA GLU A 123 14.21 4.65 7.07
C GLU A 123 14.64 3.99 5.73
N ASN A 124 14.95 2.70 5.74
CA ASN A 124 15.28 1.97 4.52
C ASN A 124 14.13 2.04 3.50
N THR A 125 12.91 1.72 3.94
CA THR A 125 11.72 1.80 3.10
C THR A 125 11.41 3.25 2.70
N PHE A 126 11.49 4.20 3.65
CA PHE A 126 11.27 5.62 3.38
C PHE A 126 12.17 6.14 2.26
N ASN A 127 13.47 5.83 2.28
CA ASN A 127 14.41 6.28 1.26
C ASN A 127 14.07 5.79 -0.15
N LEU A 128 13.42 4.63 -0.26
CA LEU A 128 12.98 4.07 -1.54
C LEU A 128 11.68 4.72 -2.05
N VAL A 129 10.78 5.12 -1.13
CA VAL A 129 9.41 5.54 -1.51
C VAL A 129 9.14 7.03 -1.37
N LYS A 130 10.04 7.82 -0.78
CA LYS A 130 9.85 9.25 -0.45
C LYS A 130 9.44 10.14 -1.63
N GLU A 131 9.74 9.74 -2.87
CA GLU A 131 9.33 10.49 -4.07
C GLU A 131 7.81 10.33 -4.36
N GLY A 132 7.23 9.18 -4.00
CA GLY A 132 5.83 8.82 -4.29
C GLY A 132 4.92 8.79 -3.07
N ILE A 133 5.47 8.83 -1.86
CA ILE A 133 4.73 8.70 -0.60
C ILE A 133 5.02 9.89 0.30
N ASP A 134 3.97 10.47 0.89
CA ASP A 134 4.09 11.47 1.95
C ASP A 134 4.24 10.76 3.29
N CYS A 135 5.30 11.11 4.01
CA CYS A 135 5.60 10.51 5.31
C CYS A 135 6.02 11.59 6.30
N ASN A 136 5.64 11.40 7.56
CA ASN A 136 6.07 12.20 8.69
C ASN A 136 7.09 11.41 9.52
N TYR A 137 8.13 12.06 10.02
CA TYR A 137 9.01 11.44 11.01
C TYR A 137 8.19 11.02 12.25
N PHE A 138 8.45 9.83 12.76
CA PHE A 138 7.72 9.28 13.91
C PHE A 138 8.64 9.18 15.13
N ASP A 139 9.66 8.30 15.09
CA ASP A 139 10.56 8.03 16.21
C ASP A 139 11.82 7.29 15.71
N GLU A 140 12.70 6.92 16.63
CA GLU A 140 13.87 6.08 16.38
C GLU A 140 13.78 4.78 17.17
N ILE A 141 14.15 3.67 16.54
CA ILE A 141 14.20 2.35 17.18
C ILE A 141 15.62 1.78 17.14
N ILE A 142 16.02 1.13 18.22
CA ILE A 142 17.28 0.38 18.25
C ILE A 142 16.98 -1.06 17.81
N ALA A 143 17.46 -1.45 16.64
CA ALA A 143 17.35 -2.83 16.19
C ALA A 143 18.27 -3.74 17.03
N LYS A 144 17.75 -4.89 17.49
CA LYS A 144 18.51 -5.86 18.25
C LYS A 144 19.76 -6.30 17.47
N GLY A 145 20.95 -6.08 18.02
CA GLY A 145 22.24 -6.41 17.38
C GLY A 145 22.78 -5.33 16.43
N LYS A 146 22.14 -4.17 16.30
CA LYS A 146 22.69 -3.00 15.60
C LYS A 146 23.08 -1.93 16.61
N SER A 147 24.25 -1.30 16.40
CA SER A 147 24.76 -0.19 17.23
C SER A 147 24.11 1.16 16.91
N HIS A 148 23.26 1.23 15.90
CA HIS A 148 22.65 2.48 15.44
C HIS A 148 21.12 2.41 15.55
N SER A 149 20.52 3.54 15.92
CA SER A 149 19.09 3.74 15.81
C SER A 149 18.66 3.78 14.35
N ILE A 150 17.46 3.32 14.09
CA ILE A 150 16.80 3.37 12.77
C ILE A 150 15.64 4.34 12.89
N LYS A 151 15.63 5.37 12.06
CA LYS A 151 14.50 6.30 11.99
C LYS A 151 13.27 5.61 11.43
N THR A 152 12.12 5.99 11.97
CA THR A 152 10.83 5.47 11.55
C THR A 152 9.93 6.61 11.07
N PHE A 153 9.05 6.29 10.14
CA PHE A 153 8.20 7.28 9.47
C PHE A 153 6.78 6.75 9.39
N GLN A 154 5.84 7.60 9.72
CA GLN A 154 4.41 7.33 9.54
C GLN A 154 3.98 7.73 8.13
N VAL A 155 3.27 6.85 7.43
CA VAL A 155 2.74 7.12 6.09
C VAL A 155 1.51 8.02 6.20
N ALA A 156 1.62 9.25 5.71
CA ALA A 156 0.54 10.22 5.68
C ALA A 156 -0.35 10.07 4.43
N GLY A 157 0.23 9.73 3.28
CA GLY A 157 -0.52 9.61 2.04
C GLY A 157 0.32 9.17 0.84
N ILE A 158 -0.36 8.95 -0.27
CA ILE A 158 0.29 8.75 -1.56
C ILE A 158 0.37 10.12 -2.22
N LYS A 159 1.59 10.55 -2.57
CA LYS A 159 1.76 11.78 -3.36
C LYS A 159 0.96 11.62 -4.63
N SER A 160 0.00 12.50 -4.86
CA SER A 160 -0.53 12.63 -6.20
C SER A 160 0.68 12.89 -7.09
N LYS A 161 0.95 12.01 -8.07
CA LYS A 161 1.80 12.42 -9.18
C LYS A 161 1.22 13.78 -9.57
N GLN A 162 1.97 14.85 -9.37
CA GLN A 162 1.68 16.06 -10.10
C GLN A 162 1.83 15.63 -11.56
N HIS A 163 0.71 15.20 -12.14
CA HIS A 163 0.62 15.19 -13.57
C HIS A 163 0.89 16.65 -13.95
N SER A 164 2.05 16.85 -14.46
CA SER A 164 2.37 18.02 -15.24
C SER A 164 1.28 18.14 -16.32
N SER A 165 0.38 18.98 -16.06
CA SER A 165 -0.76 19.56 -16.75
C SER A 165 -2.09 19.20 -16.08
N LYS A 166 -2.57 20.16 -15.29
CA LYS A 166 -3.98 20.26 -14.87
C LYS A 166 -4.91 20.34 -16.08
N LYS A 167 -4.34 20.36 -17.29
CA LYS A 167 -5.01 20.47 -18.59
C LYS A 167 -4.64 19.31 -19.48
N ILE A 168 -5.62 18.61 -20.02
CA ILE A 168 -5.45 17.69 -21.14
C ILE A 168 -5.57 18.54 -22.41
N GLN A 169 -4.54 18.51 -23.23
CA GLN A 169 -4.54 19.21 -24.53
C GLN A 169 -4.23 18.21 -25.64
N ALA A 170 -5.06 18.19 -26.66
CA ALA A 170 -4.83 17.44 -27.90
C ALA A 170 -5.22 18.35 -29.06
N SER A 171 -4.30 18.52 -30.01
CA SER A 171 -4.55 19.34 -31.20
C SER A 171 -4.10 18.58 -32.46
N LYS A 172 -4.99 18.49 -33.44
CA LYS A 172 -4.75 18.02 -34.83
C LYS A 172 -5.49 18.93 -35.75
N ASN A 173 -5.20 18.84 -37.07
CA ASN A 173 -5.86 19.65 -38.08
C ASN A 173 -7.39 19.53 -37.96
N GLY A 174 -8.04 20.66 -37.66
CA GLY A 174 -9.47 20.72 -37.47
C GLY A 174 -10.01 20.24 -36.11
N PHE A 175 -9.12 19.77 -35.19
CA PHE A 175 -9.51 19.30 -33.85
C PHE A 175 -8.66 19.97 -32.78
N ASN A 176 -9.31 20.55 -31.77
CA ASN A 176 -8.64 21.10 -30.59
C ASN A 176 -9.44 20.76 -29.32
N LEU A 177 -8.83 20.00 -28.43
CA LEU A 177 -9.39 19.62 -27.13
C LEU A 177 -8.58 20.25 -26.01
N MET A 178 -9.23 20.94 -25.09
CA MET A 178 -8.64 21.44 -23.87
C MET A 178 -9.55 21.14 -22.67
N ILE A 179 -9.10 20.29 -21.76
CA ILE A 179 -9.82 19.91 -20.55
C ILE A 179 -9.02 20.38 -19.35
N ASP A 180 -9.56 21.28 -18.53
CA ASP A 180 -9.00 21.72 -17.25
C ASP A 180 -9.59 20.88 -16.11
N LYS A 181 -8.87 19.90 -15.61
CA LYS A 181 -9.33 18.96 -14.58
C LYS A 181 -9.76 19.64 -13.26
N ASN A 182 -9.29 20.86 -12.99
CA ASN A 182 -9.69 21.58 -11.77
C ASN A 182 -11.04 22.31 -11.89
N LYS A 183 -11.56 22.42 -13.11
CA LYS A 183 -12.82 23.10 -13.41
C LYS A 183 -13.95 22.15 -13.73
N ILE A 184 -13.68 20.82 -13.73
CA ILE A 184 -14.70 19.80 -13.97
C ILE A 184 -15.36 19.51 -12.64
N ASN A 185 -16.65 19.83 -12.54
CA ASN A 185 -17.50 19.48 -11.41
C ASN A 185 -18.25 18.17 -11.63
N ASP A 186 -18.52 17.82 -12.89
CA ASP A 186 -19.23 16.60 -13.30
C ASP A 186 -18.51 15.97 -14.49
N ILE A 187 -18.03 14.74 -14.30
CA ILE A 187 -17.33 13.98 -15.33
C ILE A 187 -18.33 13.41 -16.35
N ASP A 188 -19.51 13.02 -15.92
CA ASP A 188 -20.52 12.40 -16.79
C ASP A 188 -21.08 13.42 -17.80
N GLU A 189 -21.21 14.69 -17.40
CA GLU A 189 -21.54 15.79 -18.31
C GLU A 189 -20.48 15.98 -19.41
N ILE A 190 -19.22 15.91 -19.06
CA ILE A 190 -18.10 16.04 -20.03
C ILE A 190 -18.05 14.85 -20.99
N ILE A 191 -18.32 13.64 -20.51
CA ILE A 191 -18.38 12.44 -21.34
C ILE A 191 -19.51 12.58 -22.36
N SER A 192 -20.71 12.98 -21.93
CA SER A 192 -21.85 13.20 -22.81
C SER A 192 -21.58 14.24 -23.90
N LEU A 193 -20.93 15.36 -23.54
CA LEU A 193 -20.53 16.39 -24.49
C LEU A 193 -19.53 15.90 -25.55
N LEU A 194 -18.62 15.01 -25.17
CA LEU A 194 -17.65 14.41 -26.09
C LEU A 194 -18.33 13.40 -27.01
N GLU A 195 -19.24 12.58 -26.49
CA GLU A 195 -20.03 11.62 -27.26
C GLU A 195 -20.92 12.31 -28.27
N ASP A 196 -21.67 13.36 -27.86
CA ASP A 196 -22.47 14.20 -28.75
C ASP A 196 -21.64 14.87 -29.86
N GLY A 197 -20.39 15.23 -29.55
CA GLY A 197 -19.47 15.79 -30.53
C GLY A 197 -19.00 14.76 -31.57
N ILE A 198 -18.80 13.51 -31.14
CA ILE A 198 -18.40 12.41 -32.04
C ILE A 198 -19.56 12.01 -32.98
N GLU A 199 -20.81 11.98 -32.46
CA GLU A 199 -21.98 11.64 -33.28
C GLU A 199 -22.29 12.65 -34.39
N LYS A 200 -21.77 13.87 -34.28
CA LYS A 200 -21.97 14.95 -35.28
C LYS A 200 -20.84 15.02 -36.35
N LEU A 201 -19.84 14.13 -36.27
CA LEU A 201 -18.77 14.00 -37.21
C LEU A 201 -19.06 12.95 -38.29
#